data_8903c3ad4dc6e1b6d3dd192ddee9f038
#
_entry.id   8903c3ad4dc6e1b6d3dd192ddee9f038
#
_cell.length_a   1.000
_cell.length_b   1.000
_cell.length_c   1.000
_cell.angle_alpha   90.00
_cell.angle_beta   90.00
_cell.angle_gamma   90.00
#
_symmetry.space_group_name_H-M   'P 1'
#
loop_
_entity.id
_entity.type
_entity.pdbx_description
1 polymer ?
#
loop_
_entity_poly.entity_id
_entity_poly.type
_entity_poly.pdbx_seq_one_letter_code
_entity_poly.pdbx_strand_id
1 'polypeptide(L)'
;VTXXXXVTEANLNYVGSVTIDEELLEAANILAGEKVQIVNVNNGERIETYAIRGERGRGQVCLNGAAARKAAVGDVVIIISYASMDFEEAKKFTPWVVFPDTATNRLIR
;
A
#
# COMPACT_ATOMS: atom_id res chain seq x y z
N VAL A 1 -0.98 -3.74 6.87
CA VAL A 1 0.17 -2.81 6.72
C VAL A 1 1.25 -3.50 5.90
N THR A 2 1.69 -2.82 4.86
CA THR A 2 2.86 -3.34 4.17
C THR A 2 4.01 -2.36 4.36
N UNK A 3 4.95 -2.84 4.92
CA UNK A 3 6.10 -2.04 5.22
C UNK A 3 6.83 -1.77 3.96
N UNK A 4 7.72 -1.19 3.60
CA UNK A 4 8.49 -0.70 2.59
C UNK A 4 8.28 -1.39 1.28
N UNK A 5 7.45 -0.98 0.55
CA UNK A 5 7.23 -1.39 -0.79
C UNK A 5 7.80 -0.32 -1.65
N UNK A 6 8.27 -0.52 -2.79
CA UNK A 6 8.83 0.40 -3.67
C UNK A 6 7.84 0.81 -4.68
N VAL A 7 7.75 2.04 -5.01
CA VAL A 7 6.82 2.56 -6.03
C VAL A 7 7.31 2.15 -7.40
N THR A 8 6.50 1.40 -8.10
CA THR A 8 6.92 0.90 -9.42
C THR A 8 6.46 1.79 -10.57
N GLU A 9 5.44 2.62 -10.33
CA GLU A 9 4.88 3.46 -11.38
C GLU A 9 4.13 4.61 -10.74
N ALA A 10 4.10 5.76 -11.41
CA ALA A 10 3.32 6.90 -10.99
C ALA A 10 2.57 7.42 -12.19
N ASN A 11 1.25 7.30 -12.19
CA ASN A 11 0.41 7.60 -13.36
C ASN A 11 -0.55 8.74 -13.06
N LEU A 12 -0.20 9.94 -13.49
CA LEU A 12 -1.02 11.13 -13.24
C LEU A 12 -2.36 11.10 -13.97
N ASN A 13 -2.46 10.35 -15.04
CA ASN A 13 -3.62 10.39 -15.93
C ASN A 13 -4.65 9.32 -15.64
N TYR A 14 -4.66 8.83 -14.41
CA TYR A 14 -5.61 7.80 -14.01
C TYR A 14 -6.40 8.29 -12.81
N VAL A 15 -7.48 7.61 -12.49
CA VAL A 15 -8.29 7.93 -11.31
C VAL A 15 -7.45 7.77 -10.04
N GLY A 16 -7.53 8.74 -9.14
CA GLY A 16 -6.74 8.73 -7.91
C GLY A 16 -6.93 7.45 -7.12
N SER A 17 -5.83 6.74 -6.89
CA SER A 17 -5.87 5.44 -6.22
C SER A 17 -4.44 4.91 -6.11
N VAL A 18 -4.29 3.76 -5.49
CA VAL A 18 -3.02 3.04 -5.53
C VAL A 18 -3.29 1.62 -5.99
N THR A 19 -2.62 1.23 -7.07
CA THR A 19 -2.73 -0.14 -7.58
C THR A 19 -1.68 -0.99 -6.88
N ILE A 20 -2.11 -2.04 -6.21
CA ILE A 20 -1.23 -2.89 -5.41
C ILE A 20 -1.37 -4.33 -5.85
N ASP A 21 -0.24 -5.00 -6.05
CA ASP A 21 -0.21 -6.42 -6.38
C ASP A 21 -1.20 -7.18 -5.50
N GLU A 22 -2.04 -7.98 -6.13
CA GLU A 22 -3.07 -8.75 -5.42
C GLU A 22 -2.48 -9.60 -4.28
N GLU A 23 -1.30 -10.14 -4.49
CA GLU A 23 -0.64 -10.96 -3.48
C GLU A 23 -0.33 -10.16 -2.21
N LEU A 24 0.11 -8.91 -2.40
CA LEU A 24 0.37 -8.03 -1.26
C LEU A 24 -0.92 -7.64 -0.54
N LEU A 25 -1.98 -7.38 -1.31
CA LEU A 25 -3.27 -7.07 -0.70
C LEU A 25 -3.74 -8.22 0.19
N GLU A 26 -3.65 -9.43 -0.33
CA GLU A 26 -4.08 -10.60 0.43
C GLU A 26 -3.25 -10.77 1.70
N ALA A 27 -1.94 -10.63 1.58
CA ALA A 27 -1.06 -10.82 2.73
C ALA A 27 -1.31 -9.78 3.81
N ALA A 28 -1.63 -8.56 3.41
CA ALA A 28 -1.89 -7.47 4.36
C ALA A 28 -3.36 -7.42 4.80
N ASN A 29 -4.18 -8.28 4.24
CA ASN A 29 -5.62 -8.32 4.51
C ASN A 29 -6.31 -7.00 4.18
N ILE A 30 -5.95 -6.44 3.04
CA ILE A 30 -6.55 -5.21 2.54
C ILE A 30 -7.41 -5.56 1.34
N LEU A 31 -8.64 -5.06 1.34
CA LEU A 31 -9.58 -5.32 0.24
C LEU A 31 -9.44 -4.27 -0.85
N ALA A 32 -9.66 -4.67 -2.08
CA ALA A 32 -9.79 -3.70 -3.17
C ALA A 32 -10.92 -2.73 -2.83
N GLY A 33 -10.67 -1.45 -3.03
CA GLY A 33 -11.62 -0.41 -2.69
C GLY A 33 -11.47 0.14 -1.28
N GLU A 34 -10.63 -0.48 -0.48
CA GLU A 34 -10.44 -0.05 0.90
C GLU A 34 -9.61 1.22 0.96
N LYS A 35 -9.99 2.12 1.86
CA LYS A 35 -9.21 3.33 2.10
C LYS A 35 -7.89 2.99 2.78
N VAL A 36 -6.81 3.57 2.27
CA VAL A 36 -5.48 3.36 2.85
C VAL A 36 -4.75 4.69 2.98
N GLN A 37 -3.76 4.71 3.85
CA GLN A 37 -2.80 5.80 3.89
C GLN A 37 -1.48 5.31 3.34
N ILE A 38 -0.80 6.17 2.61
CA ILE A 38 0.52 5.88 2.08
C ILE A 38 1.49 6.87 2.70
N VAL A 39 2.52 6.34 3.34
CA VAL A 39 3.55 7.15 3.96
C VAL A 39 4.82 6.97 3.13
N ASN A 40 5.32 8.06 2.58
CA ASN A 40 6.51 8.02 1.73
C ASN A 40 7.74 8.24 2.60
N VAL A 41 8.56 7.23 2.72
CA VAL A 41 9.74 7.27 3.57
C VAL A 41 10.78 8.26 3.03
N ASN A 42 10.82 8.43 1.72
CA ASN A 42 11.84 9.27 1.10
C ASN A 42 11.58 10.76 1.24
N ASN A 43 10.30 11.17 1.19
CA ASN A 43 10.00 12.61 1.22
C ASN A 43 9.11 13.03 2.39
N GLY A 44 8.66 12.08 3.19
CA GLY A 44 7.85 12.39 4.37
C GLY A 44 6.38 12.68 4.08
N GLU A 45 5.94 12.54 2.85
CA GLU A 45 4.55 12.79 2.52
C GLU A 45 3.66 11.66 3.05
N ARG A 46 2.46 12.05 3.46
CA ARG A 46 1.45 11.09 3.89
C ARG A 46 0.16 11.43 3.17
N ILE A 47 -0.40 10.48 2.45
CA ILE A 47 -1.60 10.73 1.67
C ILE A 47 -2.64 9.64 1.91
N GLU A 48 -3.90 9.98 1.70
CA GLU A 48 -4.99 9.02 1.76
C GLU A 48 -5.51 8.76 0.36
N THR A 49 -5.78 7.49 0.09
CA THR A 49 -6.38 7.12 -1.18
C THR A 49 -7.06 5.78 -0.97
N TYR A 50 -7.40 5.08 -2.03
CA TYR A 50 -7.98 3.74 -1.90
C TYR A 50 -7.21 2.77 -2.78
N ALA A 51 -7.27 1.50 -2.38
CA ALA A 51 -6.52 0.45 -3.06
C ALA A 51 -7.31 -0.13 -4.22
N ILE A 52 -6.62 -0.42 -5.32
CA ILE A 52 -7.20 -1.22 -6.37
C ILE A 52 -6.29 -2.39 -6.66
N ARG A 53 -6.88 -3.48 -7.16
CA ARG A 53 -6.15 -4.71 -7.35
C ARG A 53 -5.25 -4.64 -8.56
N GLY A 54 -3.96 -4.91 -8.34
CA GLY A 54 -3.00 -5.05 -9.42
C GLY A 54 -2.83 -6.52 -9.78
N GLU A 55 -2.12 -6.75 -10.88
CA GLU A 55 -1.89 -8.09 -11.36
C GLU A 55 -1.06 -8.88 -10.35
N ARG A 56 -1.53 -10.09 -10.06
CA ARG A 56 -0.91 -10.93 -9.06
C ARG A 56 0.51 -11.32 -9.46
N GLY A 57 1.43 -11.17 -8.51
CA GLY A 57 2.79 -11.64 -8.69
C GLY A 57 3.74 -10.69 -9.39
N ARG A 58 3.27 -9.51 -9.77
CA ARG A 58 4.09 -8.55 -10.49
C ARG A 58 4.84 -7.59 -9.58
N GLY A 59 4.51 -7.56 -8.30
CA GLY A 59 5.12 -6.61 -7.37
C GLY A 59 4.71 -5.18 -7.63
N GLN A 60 3.56 -4.97 -8.21
CA GLN A 60 3.13 -3.65 -8.64
C GLN A 60 2.70 -2.78 -7.45
N VAL A 61 3.22 -1.56 -7.40
CA VAL A 61 2.74 -0.51 -6.50
C VAL A 61 2.73 0.76 -7.31
N CYS A 62 1.57 1.12 -7.82
CA CYS A 62 1.41 2.24 -8.75
C CYS A 62 0.54 3.31 -8.11
N LEU A 63 1.09 4.51 -7.96
CA LEU A 63 0.31 5.64 -7.46
C LEU A 63 -0.35 6.32 -8.63
N ASN A 64 -1.68 6.49 -8.54
CA ASN A 64 -2.49 6.99 -9.63
C ASN A 64 -3.08 8.35 -9.32
N GLY A 65 -3.26 9.16 -10.36
CA GLY A 65 -3.91 10.45 -10.22
C GLY A 65 -3.09 11.41 -9.38
N ALA A 66 -3.76 12.18 -8.54
CA ALA A 66 -3.09 13.18 -7.73
C ALA A 66 -2.05 12.57 -6.78
N ALA A 67 -2.25 11.32 -6.36
CA ALA A 67 -1.28 10.65 -5.50
C ALA A 67 0.08 10.49 -6.19
N ALA A 68 0.08 10.44 -7.52
CA ALA A 68 1.33 10.30 -8.27
C ALA A 68 2.25 11.50 -8.10
N ARG A 69 1.71 12.63 -7.65
CA ARG A 69 2.54 13.80 -7.41
C ARG A 69 3.34 13.71 -6.12
N LYS A 70 2.98 12.79 -5.24
CA LYS A 70 3.59 12.69 -3.92
C LYS A 70 4.68 11.63 -3.83
N ALA A 71 4.98 10.98 -4.93
CA ALA A 71 5.99 9.94 -4.93
C ALA A 71 6.62 9.81 -6.31
N ALA A 72 7.87 9.39 -6.32
CA ALA A 72 8.58 9.06 -7.55
C ALA A 72 8.81 7.57 -7.61
N VAL A 73 8.93 7.05 -8.82
CA VAL A 73 9.28 5.64 -8.99
C VAL A 73 10.57 5.36 -8.23
N GLY A 74 10.56 4.29 -7.46
CA GLY A 74 11.71 3.92 -6.64
C GLY A 74 11.63 4.42 -5.20
N ASP A 75 10.70 5.32 -4.88
CA ASP A 75 10.50 5.73 -3.50
C ASP A 75 10.01 4.54 -2.68
N VAL A 76 10.39 4.53 -1.41
CA VAL A 76 9.93 3.50 -0.48
C VAL A 76 8.73 4.02 0.27
N VAL A 77 7.65 3.25 0.26
CA VAL A 77 6.43 3.66 0.93
C VAL A 77 5.94 2.59 1.88
N ILE A 78 5.14 3.03 2.84
CA ILE A 78 4.42 2.15 3.77
C ILE A 78 2.95 2.34 3.49
N ILE A 79 2.22 1.27 3.33
CA ILE A 79 0.78 1.34 3.05
C ILE A 79 0.03 0.80 4.26
N ILE A 80 -0.85 1.62 4.82
CA ILE A 80 -1.53 1.32 6.07
C ILE A 80 -3.04 1.38 5.90
N SER A 81 -3.71 0.36 6.39
CA SER A 81 -5.16 0.35 6.48
C SER A 81 -5.54 0.37 7.95
N TYR A 82 -6.56 1.10 8.30
CA TYR A 82 -7.00 1.26 9.68
C TYR A 82 -8.39 0.67 9.87
N ALA A 83 -8.68 0.29 11.09
CA ALA A 83 -10.01 -0.23 11.43
C ALA A 83 -10.45 0.34 12.76
N SER A 84 -11.76 0.54 12.89
CA SER A 84 -12.37 0.91 14.17
C SER A 84 -12.98 -0.34 14.78
N MET A 85 -12.81 -0.48 16.06
CA MET A 85 -13.41 -1.62 16.74
C MET A 85 -13.59 -1.33 18.21
N ASP A 86 -14.42 -2.14 18.86
CA ASP A 86 -14.64 -2.08 20.28
C ASP A 86 -13.33 -2.20 21.04
N PHE A 87 -13.21 -1.46 22.16
CA PHE A 87 -11.96 -1.41 22.92
C PHE A 87 -11.47 -2.81 23.35
N GLU A 88 -12.38 -3.65 23.84
CA GLU A 88 -11.99 -4.98 24.29
C GLU A 88 -11.50 -5.82 23.12
N GLU A 89 -12.15 -5.69 21.97
CA GLU A 89 -11.73 -6.38 20.75
C GLU A 89 -10.36 -5.88 20.29
N ALA A 90 -10.15 -4.58 20.38
CA ALA A 90 -8.89 -3.99 19.94
C ALA A 90 -7.71 -4.49 20.77
N LYS A 91 -7.93 -4.73 22.06
CA LYS A 91 -6.86 -5.20 22.93
C LYS A 91 -6.32 -6.56 22.47
N LYS A 92 -7.17 -7.36 21.83
CA LYS A 92 -6.81 -8.71 21.39
C LYS A 92 -6.44 -8.76 19.92
N PHE A 93 -6.59 -7.66 19.20
CA PHE A 93 -6.39 -7.63 17.77
C PHE A 93 -4.91 -7.66 17.42
N THR A 94 -4.55 -8.50 16.47
CA THR A 94 -3.19 -8.57 15.95
C THR A 94 -3.21 -8.10 14.50
N PRO A 95 -2.61 -6.98 14.19
CA PRO A 95 -2.65 -6.50 12.81
C PRO A 95 -1.85 -7.37 11.86
N TRP A 96 -2.24 -7.35 10.60
CA TRP A 96 -1.48 -8.01 9.54
C TRP A 96 -0.36 -7.06 9.13
N VAL A 97 0.87 -7.45 9.40
CA VAL A 97 2.04 -6.64 9.07
C VAL A 97 2.92 -7.44 8.11
N VAL A 98 3.19 -6.87 6.96
CA VAL A 98 3.89 -7.56 5.89
C VAL A 98 5.15 -6.80 5.54
N PHE A 99 6.27 -7.50 5.43
CA PHE A 99 7.55 -6.93 5.03
C PHE A 99 7.98 -7.55 3.71
N PRO A 100 7.60 -6.97 2.58
CA PRO A 100 8.03 -7.52 1.29
C PRO A 100 9.51 -7.21 1.04
N ASP A 101 10.08 -7.95 0.10
CA ASP A 101 11.41 -7.61 -0.41
C ASP A 101 11.30 -6.24 -1.10
N THR A 102 11.98 -5.23 -0.57
CA THR A 102 11.81 -3.87 -1.08
C THR A 102 12.21 -3.74 -2.55
N ALA A 103 13.19 -4.52 -2.98
CA ALA A 103 13.65 -4.42 -4.37
C ALA A 103 12.64 -4.95 -5.38
N THR A 104 11.84 -5.95 -4.99
CA THR A 104 10.92 -6.60 -5.92
C THR A 104 9.46 -6.48 -5.54
N ASN A 105 9.18 -6.03 -4.32
CA ASN A 105 7.84 -6.01 -3.72
C ASN A 105 7.22 -7.40 -3.61
N ARG A 106 8.03 -8.43 -3.71
CA ARG A 106 7.53 -9.80 -3.58
C ARG A 106 7.57 -10.22 -2.12
N LEU A 107 6.65 -11.08 -1.75
CA LEU A 107 6.61 -11.61 -0.40
C LEU A 107 7.87 -12.43 -0.11
N ILE A 108 8.36 -12.29 1.12
CA ILE A 108 9.51 -13.07 1.58
C ILE A 108 8.96 -14.24 2.39
N ARG A 109 9.43 -15.44 2.09
CA ARG A 109 9.00 -16.66 2.81
C ARG A 109 10.01 -17.03 3.90
#